data_0385450a7637076d23df811b52528c07
#
_entry.id   0385450a7637076d23df811b52528c07
#
_cell.length_a   1.000
_cell.length_b   1.000
_cell.length_c   1.000
_cell.angle_alpha   90.00
_cell.angle_beta   90.00
_cell.angle_gamma   90.00
#
_symmetry.space_group_name_H-M   'P 1'
#
loop_
_entity.id
_entity.type
_entity.pdbx_description
1 polymer ?
#
loop_
_entity_poly.entity_id
_entity_poly.type
_entity_poly.pdbx_seq_one_letter_code
_entity_poly.pdbx_strand_id
1 'polypeptide(L)'
;VYKEAFPLTVLPYDQWLSNDHPELLATFVTPNDRRVLEILAKAGKRLGVQEGIAFSGYGSKQEVLRQMQVIFEVIQEEQISYCYPPANWDRGQRVRMPGFTLANKLGCCIDMAVLYASCLEAASLNPLVMILHGHAVAGCWLKDASFEKTVIDDRASVESRSYNKLGELAMVECTLMDNYAGNTSFTSAMNCTDKHFARFEYVVDIKRARQGGIRPMPLKEIHDDMSEENGGKLPGQGTEAVDSDAFYEEDDLDILPEEDHTMTKMDYWERKILDMTLRNTLLRDRKSV
;
A
#
# COMPACT_ATOMS: atom_id res chain seq x y z
N VAL A 1 -43.45 -9.23 20.25
CA VAL A 1 -42.07 -8.78 19.95
C VAL A 1 -41.51 -9.70 18.90
N TYR A 2 -41.31 -9.19 17.70
CA TYR A 2 -40.69 -9.92 16.60
C TYR A 2 -39.16 -9.95 16.84
N LYS A 3 -38.54 -11.13 16.79
CA LYS A 3 -37.07 -11.28 16.89
C LYS A 3 -36.61 -11.96 15.63
N GLU A 4 -35.75 -11.28 14.89
CA GLU A 4 -35.09 -11.82 13.72
C GLU A 4 -33.58 -11.86 13.99
N ALA A 5 -32.91 -12.96 13.65
CA ALA A 5 -31.47 -13.11 13.84
C ALA A 5 -30.82 -13.21 12.49
N PHE A 6 -29.82 -12.33 12.25
CA PHE A 6 -29.02 -12.34 11.03
C PHE A 6 -27.61 -12.83 11.36
N PRO A 7 -27.03 -13.74 10.57
CA PRO A 7 -25.63 -14.10 10.71
C PRO A 7 -24.75 -12.91 10.31
N LEU A 8 -23.79 -12.54 11.17
CA LEU A 8 -22.81 -11.50 10.90
C LEU A 8 -21.41 -12.11 10.91
N THR A 9 -20.68 -11.95 9.83
CA THR A 9 -19.26 -12.32 9.76
C THR A 9 -18.41 -11.11 10.10
N VAL A 10 -17.63 -11.21 11.18
CA VAL A 10 -16.68 -10.16 11.56
C VAL A 10 -15.32 -10.51 10.95
N LEU A 11 -14.80 -9.62 10.11
CA LEU A 11 -13.49 -9.77 9.49
C LEU A 11 -12.38 -9.21 10.40
N PRO A 12 -11.17 -9.75 10.34
CA PRO A 12 -10.00 -9.08 10.89
C PRO A 12 -9.86 -7.66 10.34
N TYR A 13 -9.39 -6.72 11.16
CA TYR A 13 -9.30 -5.29 10.80
C TYR A 13 -8.36 -5.01 9.61
N ASP A 14 -7.46 -5.93 9.31
CA ASP A 14 -6.47 -5.85 8.23
C ASP A 14 -6.86 -6.72 7.01
N GLN A 15 -8.07 -7.28 6.98
CA GLN A 15 -8.56 -8.10 5.89
C GLN A 15 -9.42 -7.30 4.92
N TRP A 16 -9.04 -7.32 3.65
CA TRP A 16 -9.77 -6.71 2.55
C TRP A 16 -10.32 -7.77 1.60
N LEU A 17 -11.62 -7.73 1.34
CA LEU A 17 -12.32 -8.61 0.40
C LEU A 17 -12.27 -8.01 -1.01
N SER A 18 -11.12 -8.13 -1.67
CA SER A 18 -10.85 -7.48 -2.96
C SER A 18 -11.83 -7.82 -4.07
N ASN A 19 -12.37 -9.03 -4.08
CA ASN A 19 -13.28 -9.49 -5.13
C ASN A 19 -14.75 -9.12 -4.86
N ASP A 20 -15.15 -9.09 -3.59
CA ASP A 20 -16.55 -8.87 -3.21
C ASP A 20 -16.82 -7.37 -2.96
N HIS A 21 -15.85 -6.67 -2.36
CA HIS A 21 -15.96 -5.28 -1.94
C HIS A 21 -14.66 -4.50 -2.24
N PRO A 22 -14.32 -4.31 -3.53
CA PRO A 22 -13.10 -3.60 -3.92
C PRO A 22 -13.06 -2.16 -3.39
N GLU A 23 -14.21 -1.48 -3.27
CA GLU A 23 -14.34 -0.11 -2.77
C GLU A 23 -13.86 0.04 -1.30
N LEU A 24 -13.92 -1.04 -0.51
CA LEU A 24 -13.47 -1.01 0.88
C LEU A 24 -11.95 -0.88 1.04
N LEU A 25 -11.17 -1.00 -0.05
CA LEU A 25 -9.75 -0.62 -0.02
C LEU A 25 -9.54 0.80 0.50
N ALA A 26 -10.49 1.70 0.21
CA ALA A 26 -10.44 3.07 0.70
C ALA A 26 -10.43 3.18 2.23
N THR A 27 -10.89 2.17 2.98
CA THR A 27 -10.86 2.19 4.46
C THR A 27 -9.43 2.12 5.00
N PHE A 28 -8.50 1.52 4.26
CA PHE A 28 -7.09 1.38 4.63
C PHE A 28 -6.28 2.65 4.34
N VAL A 29 -6.80 3.56 3.53
CA VAL A 29 -6.20 4.89 3.33
C VAL A 29 -6.54 5.75 4.54
N THR A 30 -5.54 6.02 5.39
CA THR A 30 -5.70 6.65 6.71
C THR A 30 -4.90 7.95 6.81
N PRO A 31 -5.41 9.07 6.25
CA PRO A 31 -4.69 10.34 6.18
C PRO A 31 -4.37 10.95 7.55
N ASN A 32 -5.14 10.60 8.58
CA ASN A 32 -4.96 11.12 9.94
C ASN A 32 -4.05 10.25 10.83
N ASP A 33 -3.40 9.20 10.26
CA ASP A 33 -2.43 8.43 10.98
C ASP A 33 -1.24 9.31 11.41
N ARG A 34 -0.84 9.23 12.69
CA ARG A 34 0.25 10.03 13.24
C ARG A 34 1.54 9.92 12.42
N ARG A 35 1.91 8.72 11.98
CA ARG A 35 3.12 8.50 11.19
C ARG A 35 3.00 9.03 9.77
N VAL A 36 1.80 9.01 9.19
CA VAL A 36 1.51 9.67 7.92
C VAL A 36 1.70 11.18 8.07
N LEU A 37 1.20 11.77 9.15
CA LEU A 37 1.39 13.20 9.43
C LEU A 37 2.87 13.57 9.69
N GLU A 38 3.67 12.66 10.26
CA GLU A 38 5.12 12.83 10.40
C GLU A 38 5.83 12.87 9.02
N ILE A 39 5.43 12.01 8.07
CA ILE A 39 5.89 12.08 6.67
C ILE A 39 5.52 13.42 6.05
N LEU A 40 4.26 13.84 6.21
CA LEU A 40 3.79 15.13 5.71
C LEU A 40 4.59 16.30 6.30
N ALA A 41 4.89 16.27 7.59
CA ALA A 41 5.68 17.32 8.24
C ALA A 41 7.12 17.40 7.65
N LYS A 42 7.75 16.26 7.37
CA LYS A 42 9.06 16.21 6.70
C LYS A 42 8.97 16.76 5.26
N ALA A 43 7.98 16.31 4.49
CA ALA A 43 7.75 16.74 3.12
C ALA A 43 7.41 18.24 3.05
N GLY A 44 6.57 18.73 3.95
CA GLY A 44 6.20 20.15 4.05
C GLY A 44 7.38 21.06 4.35
N LYS A 45 8.32 20.62 5.21
CA LYS A 45 9.56 21.38 5.45
C LYS A 45 10.38 21.53 4.17
N ARG A 46 10.47 20.48 3.34
CA ARG A 46 11.20 20.55 2.06
C ARG A 46 10.54 21.48 1.05
N LEU A 47 9.21 21.40 0.92
CA LEU A 47 8.44 22.29 0.05
C LEU A 47 8.51 23.72 0.55
N GLY A 48 8.32 23.97 1.86
CA GLY A 48 8.34 25.30 2.44
C GLY A 48 9.66 26.04 2.30
N VAL A 49 10.79 25.33 2.36
CA VAL A 49 12.12 25.92 2.13
C VAL A 49 12.30 26.38 0.67
N GLN A 50 11.66 25.69 -0.28
CA GLN A 50 11.84 25.94 -1.71
C GLN A 50 10.79 26.92 -2.26
N GLU A 51 9.56 26.87 -1.78
CA GLU A 51 8.40 27.53 -2.39
C GLU A 51 7.63 28.45 -1.42
N GLY A 52 8.02 28.52 -0.14
CA GLY A 52 7.35 29.33 0.88
C GLY A 52 6.02 28.79 1.39
N ILE A 53 5.45 27.75 0.76
CA ILE A 53 4.19 27.10 1.14
C ILE A 53 4.42 25.61 1.21
N ALA A 54 3.96 24.95 2.29
CA ALA A 54 4.17 23.53 2.48
C ALA A 54 3.33 22.68 1.52
N PHE A 55 1.99 22.84 1.58
CA PHE A 55 1.06 22.14 0.70
C PHE A 55 -0.03 23.10 0.25
N SER A 56 -0.11 23.37 -1.06
CA SER A 56 -1.10 24.26 -1.66
C SER A 56 -2.37 23.52 -2.14
N GLY A 57 -2.38 22.19 -2.03
CA GLY A 57 -3.43 21.38 -2.62
C GLY A 57 -3.41 21.50 -4.15
N TYR A 58 -4.58 21.74 -4.75
CA TYR A 58 -4.71 21.92 -6.19
C TYR A 58 -4.45 23.36 -6.63
N GLY A 59 -3.24 23.57 -7.15
CA GLY A 59 -2.86 24.75 -7.92
C GLY A 59 -2.64 24.36 -9.38
N SER A 60 -1.43 24.57 -9.88
CA SER A 60 -1.02 24.09 -11.20
C SER A 60 -0.70 22.57 -11.17
N LYS A 61 -0.75 21.95 -12.35
CA LYS A 61 -0.34 20.53 -12.51
C LYS A 61 1.09 20.29 -12.00
N GLN A 62 2.00 21.23 -12.23
CA GLN A 62 3.38 21.16 -11.78
C GLN A 62 3.50 21.18 -10.25
N GLU A 63 2.71 22.00 -9.58
CA GLU A 63 2.65 22.04 -8.11
C GLU A 63 2.13 20.72 -7.53
N VAL A 64 1.10 20.12 -8.12
CA VAL A 64 0.63 18.79 -7.69
C VAL A 64 1.73 17.75 -7.86
N LEU A 65 2.37 17.69 -9.03
CA LEU A 65 3.47 16.75 -9.28
C LEU A 65 4.64 16.98 -8.30
N ARG A 66 4.92 18.23 -7.96
CA ARG A 66 5.99 18.56 -7.00
C ARG A 66 5.66 18.06 -5.60
N GLN A 67 4.41 18.24 -5.14
CA GLN A 67 3.94 17.70 -3.87
C GLN A 67 4.03 16.17 -3.85
N MET A 68 3.57 15.51 -4.91
CA MET A 68 3.69 14.05 -5.09
C MET A 68 5.14 13.58 -5.01
N GLN A 69 6.05 14.26 -5.71
CA GLN A 69 7.47 13.94 -5.75
C GLN A 69 8.11 14.03 -4.36
N VAL A 70 7.88 15.11 -3.64
CA VAL A 70 8.50 15.29 -2.32
C VAL A 70 7.99 14.26 -1.30
N ILE A 71 6.71 13.92 -1.36
CA ILE A 71 6.14 12.84 -0.54
C ILE A 71 6.81 11.50 -0.89
N PHE A 72 6.95 11.17 -2.17
CA PHE A 72 7.63 9.97 -2.63
C PHE A 72 9.07 9.88 -2.10
N GLU A 73 9.85 10.95 -2.24
CA GLU A 73 11.24 11.04 -1.77
C GLU A 73 11.34 10.86 -0.24
N VAL A 74 10.42 11.44 0.52
CA VAL A 74 10.40 11.30 1.99
C VAL A 74 10.04 9.86 2.42
N ILE A 75 9.10 9.20 1.73
CA ILE A 75 8.79 7.80 2.02
C ILE A 75 9.99 6.89 1.68
N GLN A 76 10.70 7.18 0.59
CA GLN A 76 11.90 6.44 0.20
C GLN A 76 13.00 6.51 1.29
N GLU A 77 13.13 7.64 1.98
CA GLU A 77 14.06 7.79 3.11
C GLU A 77 13.68 6.99 4.36
N GLU A 78 12.43 6.55 4.46
CA GLU A 78 11.98 5.71 5.58
C GLU A 78 12.55 4.29 5.53
N GLN A 79 13.23 3.91 4.45
CA GLN A 79 13.94 2.63 4.31
C GLN A 79 13.02 1.42 4.56
N ILE A 80 11.84 1.43 3.95
CA ILE A 80 10.88 0.34 4.05
C ILE A 80 11.37 -0.82 3.21
N SER A 81 11.47 -2.01 3.79
CA SER A 81 11.84 -3.22 3.06
C SER A 81 10.62 -3.88 2.45
N TYR A 82 10.75 -4.31 1.19
CA TYR A 82 9.68 -5.08 0.55
C TYR A 82 9.55 -6.46 1.19
N CYS A 83 8.32 -6.85 1.50
CA CYS A 83 8.01 -8.19 1.99
C CYS A 83 6.74 -8.72 1.33
N TYR A 84 6.55 -10.04 1.34
CA TYR A 84 5.31 -10.61 0.86
C TYR A 84 4.12 -10.19 1.73
N PRO A 85 2.90 -10.18 1.15
CA PRO A 85 1.69 -10.05 1.96
C PRO A 85 1.67 -11.12 3.05
N PRO A 86 1.10 -10.83 4.24
CA PRO A 86 0.88 -11.84 5.25
C PRO A 86 0.07 -13.01 4.69
N ALA A 87 0.35 -14.23 5.15
CA ALA A 87 -0.44 -15.39 4.78
C ALA A 87 -1.92 -15.14 5.11
N ASN A 88 -2.80 -15.46 4.18
CA ASN A 88 -4.24 -15.38 4.36
C ASN A 88 -4.85 -16.75 4.10
N TRP A 89 -5.52 -17.29 5.14
CA TRP A 89 -6.17 -18.61 5.10
C TRP A 89 -7.63 -18.51 4.66
N ASP A 90 -8.16 -17.27 4.60
CA ASP A 90 -9.54 -16.96 4.24
C ASP A 90 -9.60 -16.27 2.86
N ARG A 91 -10.80 -15.86 2.48
CA ARG A 91 -11.01 -15.05 1.27
C ARG A 91 -10.46 -13.64 1.46
N GLY A 92 -9.90 -13.07 0.39
CA GLY A 92 -9.41 -11.70 0.37
C GLY A 92 -7.91 -11.59 0.57
N GLN A 93 -7.44 -10.39 0.91
CA GLN A 93 -6.03 -10.06 1.09
C GLN A 93 -5.82 -9.32 2.41
N ARG A 94 -4.70 -9.59 3.07
CA ARG A 94 -4.23 -8.78 4.21
C ARG A 94 -3.59 -7.50 3.70
N VAL A 95 -3.97 -6.39 4.31
CA VAL A 95 -3.42 -5.05 4.01
C VAL A 95 -2.92 -4.44 5.30
N ARG A 96 -1.62 -4.13 5.35
CA ARG A 96 -1.03 -3.45 6.51
C ARG A 96 -1.40 -1.98 6.50
N MET A 97 -1.83 -1.48 7.67
CA MET A 97 -2.12 -0.06 7.82
C MET A 97 -0.86 0.79 7.63
N PRO A 98 -0.95 2.01 7.09
CA PRO A 98 0.18 2.91 6.87
C PRO A 98 1.09 3.08 8.08
N GLY A 99 0.51 3.31 9.27
CA GLY A 99 1.27 3.44 10.51
C GLY A 99 2.04 2.17 10.88
N PHE A 100 1.48 0.98 10.61
CA PHE A 100 2.18 -0.29 10.83
C PHE A 100 3.35 -0.46 9.85
N THR A 101 3.14 -0.17 8.57
CA THR A 101 4.18 -0.22 7.53
C THR A 101 5.36 0.69 7.88
N LEU A 102 5.08 1.93 8.29
CA LEU A 102 6.12 2.89 8.72
C LEU A 102 6.81 2.47 10.02
N ALA A 103 6.06 1.91 10.98
CA ALA A 103 6.62 1.48 12.26
C ALA A 103 7.59 0.30 12.12
N ASN A 104 7.20 -0.69 11.32
CA ASN A 104 7.92 -1.95 11.19
C ASN A 104 8.89 -1.96 10.00
N LYS A 105 8.86 -0.91 9.17
CA LYS A 105 9.69 -0.80 7.96
C LYS A 105 9.53 -1.98 7.00
N LEU A 106 8.31 -2.52 6.93
CA LEU A 106 7.95 -3.67 6.09
C LEU A 106 6.65 -3.40 5.35
N GLY A 107 6.62 -3.64 4.04
CA GLY A 107 5.41 -3.47 3.22
C GLY A 107 5.49 -4.21 1.90
N CYS A 108 4.34 -4.66 1.39
CA CYS A 108 4.20 -5.16 0.02
C CYS A 108 3.65 -4.07 -0.91
N CYS A 109 3.40 -4.40 -2.18
CA CYS A 109 2.92 -3.42 -3.17
C CYS A 109 1.64 -2.68 -2.72
N ILE A 110 0.63 -3.40 -2.19
CA ILE A 110 -0.61 -2.78 -1.74
C ILE A 110 -0.41 -1.92 -0.49
N ASP A 111 0.45 -2.34 0.45
CA ASP A 111 0.75 -1.58 1.67
C ASP A 111 1.43 -0.26 1.31
N MET A 112 2.39 -0.29 0.36
CA MET A 112 3.08 0.90 -0.13
C MET A 112 2.15 1.83 -0.91
N ALA A 113 1.23 1.27 -1.71
CA ALA A 113 0.23 2.04 -2.44
C ALA A 113 -0.75 2.75 -1.49
N VAL A 114 -1.24 2.05 -0.45
CA VAL A 114 -2.13 2.61 0.57
C VAL A 114 -1.42 3.67 1.42
N LEU A 115 -0.15 3.45 1.77
CA LEU A 115 0.67 4.44 2.48
C LEU A 115 0.81 5.72 1.64
N TYR A 116 1.19 5.59 0.37
CA TYR A 116 1.36 6.74 -0.51
C TYR A 116 0.04 7.49 -0.71
N ALA A 117 -1.06 6.75 -0.97
CA ALA A 117 -2.40 7.33 -1.07
C ALA A 117 -2.82 8.08 0.20
N SER A 118 -2.47 7.55 1.39
CA SER A 118 -2.75 8.22 2.67
C SER A 118 -2.02 9.55 2.81
N CYS A 119 -0.76 9.59 2.40
CA CYS A 119 0.02 10.83 2.40
C CYS A 119 -0.54 11.86 1.40
N LEU A 120 -0.96 11.41 0.21
CA LEU A 120 -1.57 12.28 -0.80
C LEU A 120 -2.91 12.85 -0.33
N GLU A 121 -3.79 12.03 0.28
CA GLU A 121 -5.07 12.49 0.85
C GLU A 121 -4.82 13.49 1.98
N ALA A 122 -3.86 13.23 2.86
CA ALA A 122 -3.48 14.14 3.93
C ALA A 122 -2.91 15.49 3.42
N ALA A 123 -2.29 15.49 2.22
CA ALA A 123 -1.86 16.72 1.51
C ALA A 123 -3.01 17.41 0.77
N SER A 124 -4.27 17.01 0.98
CA SER A 124 -5.47 17.54 0.30
C SER A 124 -5.48 17.30 -1.22
N LEU A 125 -4.83 16.24 -1.66
CA LEU A 125 -4.91 15.73 -3.03
C LEU A 125 -5.94 14.59 -3.11
N ASN A 126 -6.39 14.26 -4.31
CA ASN A 126 -7.40 13.21 -4.55
C ASN A 126 -6.70 11.92 -5.02
N PRO A 127 -6.32 11.01 -4.13
CA PRO A 127 -5.58 9.83 -4.51
C PRO A 127 -6.44 8.77 -5.18
N LEU A 128 -5.76 7.95 -5.96
CA LEU A 128 -6.25 6.78 -6.65
C LEU A 128 -5.37 5.58 -6.29
N VAL A 129 -5.97 4.42 -6.10
CA VAL A 129 -5.23 3.16 -5.99
C VAL A 129 -5.63 2.27 -7.16
N MET A 130 -4.67 1.92 -8.00
CA MET A 130 -4.88 1.06 -9.16
C MET A 130 -4.46 -0.37 -8.83
N ILE A 131 -5.38 -1.29 -9.01
CA ILE A 131 -5.18 -2.71 -8.83
C ILE A 131 -4.91 -3.36 -10.18
N LEU A 132 -3.88 -4.17 -10.20
CA LEU A 132 -3.37 -4.89 -11.34
C LEU A 132 -3.35 -6.38 -11.00
N HIS A 133 -3.33 -7.24 -11.99
CA HIS A 133 -3.16 -8.66 -11.74
C HIS A 133 -1.88 -8.93 -10.95
N GLY A 134 -2.05 -9.28 -9.66
CA GLY A 134 -0.96 -9.56 -8.71
C GLY A 134 -0.11 -8.36 -8.29
N HIS A 135 -0.58 -7.11 -8.49
CA HIS A 135 0.17 -5.91 -8.11
C HIS A 135 -0.74 -4.72 -7.81
N ALA A 136 -0.20 -3.69 -7.15
CA ALA A 136 -0.91 -2.45 -6.88
C ALA A 136 0.02 -1.25 -6.98
N VAL A 137 -0.50 -0.14 -7.52
CA VAL A 137 0.18 1.16 -7.60
C VAL A 137 -0.78 2.26 -7.13
N ALA A 138 -0.25 3.42 -6.75
CA ALA A 138 -1.09 4.55 -6.37
C ALA A 138 -0.67 5.82 -7.11
N GLY A 139 -1.54 6.80 -7.10
CA GLY A 139 -1.29 8.10 -7.69
C GLY A 139 -2.39 9.08 -7.31
N CYS A 140 -2.54 10.15 -8.07
CA CYS A 140 -3.66 11.06 -7.87
C CYS A 140 -4.09 11.79 -9.14
N TRP A 141 -5.24 12.43 -9.07
CA TRP A 141 -5.64 13.44 -10.02
C TRP A 141 -4.66 14.62 -10.00
N LEU A 142 -4.35 15.17 -11.17
CA LEU A 142 -3.53 16.38 -11.31
C LEU A 142 -4.37 17.67 -11.36
N LYS A 143 -5.67 17.54 -11.12
CA LYS A 143 -6.67 18.60 -10.96
C LYS A 143 -7.68 18.17 -9.92
N ASP A 144 -8.40 19.09 -9.30
CA ASP A 144 -9.45 18.76 -8.34
C ASP A 144 -10.64 18.08 -9.01
N ALA A 145 -10.53 16.77 -9.17
CA ALA A 145 -11.51 15.92 -9.83
C ALA A 145 -11.69 14.59 -9.08
N SER A 146 -12.69 13.82 -9.52
CA SER A 146 -12.92 12.42 -9.15
C SER A 146 -13.65 11.72 -10.27
N PHE A 147 -13.63 10.41 -10.30
CA PHE A 147 -14.49 9.63 -11.17
C PHE A 147 -15.95 9.68 -10.71
N GLU A 148 -16.88 9.28 -11.58
CA GLU A 148 -18.30 9.19 -11.24
C GLU A 148 -18.61 8.03 -10.29
N LYS A 149 -17.82 6.95 -10.35
CA LYS A 149 -17.91 5.77 -9.50
C LYS A 149 -16.70 5.64 -8.61
N THR A 150 -16.84 4.92 -7.50
CA THR A 150 -15.72 4.60 -6.59
C THR A 150 -14.75 3.62 -7.21
N VAL A 151 -15.27 2.61 -7.91
CA VAL A 151 -14.46 1.58 -8.58
C VAL A 151 -14.67 1.72 -10.09
N ILE A 152 -13.56 1.82 -10.82
CA ILE A 152 -13.53 1.99 -12.27
C ILE A 152 -12.78 0.80 -12.87
N ASP A 153 -13.49 -0.06 -13.57
CA ASP A 153 -12.99 -1.24 -14.28
C ASP A 153 -12.80 -1.00 -15.79
N ASP A 154 -13.19 0.18 -16.28
CA ASP A 154 -12.93 0.60 -17.67
C ASP A 154 -11.48 1.07 -17.83
N ARG A 155 -10.62 0.16 -18.28
CA ARG A 155 -9.23 0.43 -18.59
C ARG A 155 -9.05 1.63 -19.52
N ALA A 156 -9.84 1.71 -20.60
CA ALA A 156 -9.68 2.76 -21.62
C ALA A 156 -9.94 4.15 -21.03
N SER A 157 -10.92 4.26 -20.14
CA SER A 157 -11.24 5.48 -19.41
C SER A 157 -10.09 5.96 -18.52
N VAL A 158 -9.43 5.05 -17.80
CA VAL A 158 -8.30 5.39 -16.90
C VAL A 158 -7.05 5.69 -17.73
N GLU A 159 -6.70 4.80 -18.66
CA GLU A 159 -5.50 4.91 -19.48
C GLU A 159 -5.48 6.18 -20.34
N SER A 160 -6.64 6.61 -20.90
CA SER A 160 -6.73 7.85 -21.68
C SER A 160 -6.40 9.09 -20.87
N ARG A 161 -6.62 9.06 -19.55
CA ARG A 161 -6.36 10.17 -18.63
C ARG A 161 -4.94 10.16 -18.07
N SER A 162 -4.15 9.11 -18.32
CA SER A 162 -2.79 8.98 -17.79
C SER A 162 -1.91 10.18 -18.15
N TYR A 163 -0.81 10.35 -17.38
CA TYR A 163 0.09 11.48 -17.51
C TYR A 163 0.61 11.67 -18.94
N ASN A 164 0.97 10.58 -19.61
CA ASN A 164 1.51 10.59 -20.96
C ASN A 164 0.45 10.75 -22.07
N LYS A 165 -0.85 10.80 -21.74
CA LYS A 165 -1.96 11.03 -22.68
C LYS A 165 -2.64 12.37 -22.39
N LEU A 166 -3.79 12.39 -21.76
CA LEU A 166 -4.46 13.65 -21.39
C LEU A 166 -3.78 14.38 -20.23
N GLY A 167 -2.93 13.70 -19.47
CA GLY A 167 -2.21 14.25 -18.34
C GLY A 167 -3.12 14.75 -17.23
N GLU A 168 -4.19 14.00 -16.94
CA GLU A 168 -5.14 14.30 -15.87
C GLU A 168 -4.84 13.48 -14.60
N LEU A 169 -4.21 12.32 -14.77
CA LEU A 169 -3.82 11.39 -13.71
C LEU A 169 -2.32 11.15 -13.73
N ALA A 170 -1.68 11.08 -12.57
CA ALA A 170 -0.33 10.58 -12.42
C ALA A 170 -0.33 9.36 -11.50
N MET A 171 0.06 8.20 -12.04
CA MET A 171 0.26 6.97 -11.28
C MET A 171 1.73 6.77 -10.99
N VAL A 172 2.06 6.14 -9.88
CA VAL A 172 3.43 5.96 -9.38
C VAL A 172 3.63 4.52 -8.94
N GLU A 173 4.70 3.90 -9.38
CA GLU A 173 5.13 2.60 -8.90
C GLU A 173 5.66 2.72 -7.47
N CYS A 174 4.81 2.34 -6.51
CA CYS A 174 5.09 2.56 -5.09
C CYS A 174 6.17 1.63 -4.52
N THR A 175 6.42 0.48 -5.14
CA THR A 175 7.49 -0.43 -4.70
C THR A 175 8.89 0.16 -4.95
N LEU A 176 9.01 1.17 -5.80
CA LEU A 176 10.26 1.90 -6.01
C LEU A 176 10.61 2.88 -4.88
N MET A 177 9.77 2.97 -3.85
CA MET A 177 10.08 3.64 -2.59
C MET A 177 10.74 2.70 -1.57
N ASP A 178 10.93 1.42 -1.87
CA ASP A 178 11.58 0.48 -0.98
C ASP A 178 13.10 0.71 -0.89
N ASN A 179 13.76 0.17 0.15
CA ASN A 179 15.18 0.37 0.37
C ASN A 179 16.07 -0.38 -0.63
N TYR A 180 15.52 -1.32 -1.40
CA TYR A 180 16.25 -2.09 -2.43
C TYR A 180 16.18 -1.46 -3.81
N ALA A 181 15.19 -0.59 -4.07
CA ALA A 181 15.05 0.10 -5.35
C ALA A 181 16.16 1.15 -5.62
N GLY A 182 17.00 1.40 -4.62
CA GLY A 182 18.00 2.46 -4.67
C GLY A 182 17.36 3.85 -4.74
N ASN A 183 18.11 4.85 -5.20
CA ASN A 183 17.59 6.21 -5.40
C ASN A 183 16.84 6.31 -6.74
N THR A 184 15.81 5.52 -6.95
CA THR A 184 14.97 5.62 -8.15
C THR A 184 14.25 6.96 -8.16
N SER A 185 14.34 7.69 -9.27
CA SER A 185 13.68 8.99 -9.38
C SER A 185 12.15 8.85 -9.46
N PHE A 186 11.45 9.84 -8.94
CA PHE A 186 9.99 9.95 -9.06
C PHE A 186 9.52 9.86 -10.53
N THR A 187 10.23 10.51 -11.46
CA THR A 187 9.90 10.44 -12.88
C THR A 187 10.02 9.01 -13.43
N SER A 188 11.02 8.25 -13.00
CA SER A 188 11.15 6.84 -13.39
C SER A 188 10.00 6.00 -12.82
N ALA A 189 9.61 6.26 -11.56
CA ALA A 189 8.49 5.59 -10.92
C ALA A 189 7.13 5.90 -11.59
N MET A 190 6.95 7.08 -12.16
CA MET A 190 5.77 7.39 -12.97
C MET A 190 5.82 6.69 -14.33
N ASN A 191 6.95 6.76 -15.03
CA ASN A 191 7.05 6.27 -16.41
C ASN A 191 6.89 4.76 -16.53
N CYS A 192 7.25 3.99 -15.50
CA CYS A 192 7.08 2.54 -15.53
C CYS A 192 5.61 2.10 -15.43
N THR A 193 4.71 2.97 -14.96
CA THR A 193 3.30 2.61 -14.79
C THR A 193 2.54 2.43 -16.11
N ASP A 194 3.01 2.99 -17.22
CA ASP A 194 2.38 2.79 -18.53
C ASP A 194 2.33 1.31 -18.95
N LYS A 195 3.35 0.54 -18.58
CA LYS A 195 3.40 -0.91 -18.83
C LYS A 195 2.36 -1.68 -18.02
N HIS A 196 1.95 -1.13 -16.88
CA HIS A 196 1.00 -1.78 -15.96
C HIS A 196 -0.42 -1.83 -16.51
N PHE A 197 -0.78 -0.94 -17.43
CA PHE A 197 -2.12 -1.00 -18.04
C PHE A 197 -2.43 -2.32 -18.75
N ALA A 198 -1.41 -3.09 -19.18
CA ALA A 198 -1.61 -4.43 -19.71
C ALA A 198 -2.20 -5.43 -18.69
N ARG A 199 -1.99 -5.17 -17.40
CA ARG A 199 -2.42 -6.01 -16.28
C ARG A 199 -3.52 -5.34 -15.43
N PHE A 200 -4.14 -4.30 -15.95
CA PHE A 200 -5.16 -3.49 -15.28
C PHE A 200 -6.37 -4.34 -14.91
N GLU A 201 -6.82 -4.23 -13.67
CA GLU A 201 -8.08 -4.78 -13.19
C GLU A 201 -9.09 -3.66 -12.90
N TYR A 202 -8.76 -2.74 -11.99
CA TYR A 202 -9.59 -1.58 -11.68
C TYR A 202 -8.81 -0.51 -10.91
N VAL A 203 -9.44 0.67 -10.78
CA VAL A 203 -8.99 1.77 -9.92
C VAL A 203 -10.02 2.04 -8.85
N VAL A 204 -9.57 2.30 -7.63
CA VAL A 204 -10.38 2.85 -6.53
C VAL A 204 -10.10 4.33 -6.39
N ASP A 205 -11.14 5.17 -6.60
CA ASP A 205 -11.08 6.61 -6.38
C ASP A 205 -11.42 6.91 -4.92
N ILE A 206 -10.41 7.36 -4.17
CA ILE A 206 -10.54 7.58 -2.72
C ILE A 206 -11.47 8.76 -2.42
N LYS A 207 -11.38 9.84 -3.18
CA LYS A 207 -12.30 10.98 -3.02
C LYS A 207 -13.75 10.55 -3.24
N ARG A 208 -14.00 9.77 -4.27
CA ARG A 208 -15.34 9.27 -4.56
C ARG A 208 -15.83 8.31 -3.48
N ALA A 209 -14.95 7.45 -2.96
CA ALA A 209 -15.25 6.59 -1.81
C ALA A 209 -15.69 7.40 -0.59
N ARG A 210 -14.98 8.50 -0.27
CA ARG A 210 -15.34 9.41 0.84
C ARG A 210 -16.71 10.05 0.63
N GLN A 211 -17.00 10.50 -0.58
CA GLN A 211 -18.33 11.03 -0.95
C GLN A 211 -19.43 9.97 -0.82
N GLY A 212 -19.11 8.69 -1.09
CA GLY A 212 -19.98 7.54 -0.89
C GLY A 212 -20.10 7.08 0.56
N GLY A 213 -19.48 7.78 1.52
CA GLY A 213 -19.57 7.46 2.95
C GLY A 213 -18.55 6.44 3.47
N ILE A 214 -17.65 5.93 2.62
CA ILE A 214 -16.57 5.04 3.05
C ILE A 214 -15.52 5.85 3.80
N ARG A 215 -15.36 5.58 5.08
CA ARG A 215 -14.44 6.30 5.96
C ARG A 215 -13.16 5.50 6.21
N PRO A 216 -12.04 6.17 6.57
CA PRO A 216 -10.85 5.50 7.05
C PRO A 216 -11.15 4.60 8.24
N MET A 217 -10.41 3.51 8.38
CA MET A 217 -10.45 2.68 9.58
C MET A 217 -10.14 3.54 10.81
N PRO A 218 -10.88 3.34 11.92
CA PRO A 218 -10.56 4.04 13.16
C PRO A 218 -9.18 3.60 13.66
N LEU A 219 -8.32 4.58 13.89
CA LEU A 219 -7.00 4.35 14.45
C LEU A 219 -7.14 4.19 15.96
N LYS A 220 -6.48 3.19 16.55
CA LYS A 220 -6.31 3.16 18.00
C LYS A 220 -5.39 4.32 18.37
N GLU A 221 -5.88 5.27 19.14
CA GLU A 221 -5.01 6.19 19.85
C GLU A 221 -4.16 5.36 20.82
N ILE A 222 -2.88 5.20 20.52
CA ILE A 222 -1.91 4.75 21.50
C ILE A 222 -1.74 5.95 22.40
N HIS A 223 -2.45 5.97 23.52
CA HIS A 223 -2.08 6.84 24.63
C HIS A 223 -0.70 6.32 25.06
N ASP A 224 0.35 7.01 24.68
CA ASP A 224 1.64 6.93 25.36
C ASP A 224 1.41 7.46 26.78
N ASP A 225 0.84 6.62 27.64
CA ASP A 225 0.96 6.80 29.07
C ASP A 225 2.42 6.53 29.46
N MET A 226 3.31 7.45 29.06
CA MET A 226 4.60 7.65 29.67
C MET A 226 4.38 8.39 31.00
N SER A 227 3.68 7.75 31.93
CA SER A 227 3.83 8.01 33.35
C SER A 227 4.53 6.78 33.92
N GLU A 228 5.86 6.85 33.96
CA GLU A 228 6.64 6.14 34.96
C GLU A 228 6.09 6.56 36.32
N GLU A 229 5.36 5.65 36.97
CA GLU A 229 5.27 5.43 38.39
C GLU A 229 4.03 4.60 38.70
N ASN A 230 4.22 3.29 38.78
CA ASN A 230 3.79 2.48 39.91
C ASN A 230 3.99 1.00 39.61
N GLY A 231 4.96 0.42 40.28
CA GLY A 231 5.15 -1.02 40.35
C GLY A 231 3.92 -1.73 40.92
N GLY A 232 3.03 -2.20 40.03
CA GLY A 232 1.94 -3.10 40.35
C GLY A 232 2.22 -4.48 39.76
N LYS A 233 2.57 -5.45 40.63
CA LYS A 233 2.72 -6.85 40.29
C LYS A 233 1.44 -7.36 39.57
N LEU A 234 1.61 -7.90 38.35
CA LEU A 234 0.62 -8.75 37.70
C LEU A 234 0.50 -10.08 38.46
N PRO A 235 -0.71 -10.57 38.78
CA PRO A 235 -0.88 -11.88 39.36
C PRO A 235 -0.88 -12.94 38.25
N GLY A 236 -0.02 -13.94 38.41
CA GLY A 236 -0.14 -15.24 37.73
C GLY A 236 0.75 -15.44 36.51
N GLN A 237 2.08 -15.48 36.69
CA GLN A 237 2.96 -16.22 35.78
C GLN A 237 3.06 -17.66 36.23
N GLY A 238 2.29 -18.55 35.60
CA GLY A 238 2.63 -19.96 35.53
C GLY A 238 3.73 -20.13 34.51
N THR A 239 4.92 -20.48 34.96
CA THR A 239 6.05 -20.86 34.14
C THR A 239 5.80 -22.26 33.60
N GLU A 240 5.36 -22.37 32.34
CA GLU A 240 5.66 -23.54 31.52
C GLU A 240 6.55 -23.06 30.37
N ALA A 241 7.80 -23.53 30.45
CA ALA A 241 8.76 -23.39 29.39
C ALA A 241 8.27 -24.18 28.18
N VAL A 242 7.82 -23.49 27.14
CA VAL A 242 7.64 -24.10 25.83
C VAL A 242 9.01 -24.13 25.16
N ASP A 243 9.47 -25.35 24.95
CA ASP A 243 10.70 -25.71 24.24
C ASP A 243 10.69 -25.07 22.86
N SER A 244 11.62 -24.14 22.59
CA SER A 244 11.69 -23.37 21.36
C SER A 244 12.50 -24.03 20.26
N ASP A 245 12.78 -25.35 20.37
CA ASP A 245 13.63 -26.09 19.42
C ASP A 245 12.85 -27.07 18.54
N ALA A 246 11.69 -26.66 18.03
CA ALA A 246 11.02 -27.49 17.02
C ALA A 246 10.55 -26.64 15.84
N PHE A 247 11.11 -26.97 14.68
CA PHE A 247 10.67 -26.59 13.33
C PHE A 247 11.04 -25.19 12.80
N TYR A 248 12.32 -25.02 12.49
CA TYR A 248 12.70 -24.44 11.20
C TYR A 248 13.72 -25.37 10.57
N GLU A 249 13.30 -26.26 9.67
CA GLU A 249 14.19 -26.83 8.69
C GLU A 249 14.68 -25.69 7.79
N GLU A 250 15.98 -25.44 7.83
CA GLU A 250 16.74 -24.56 6.94
C GLU A 250 16.81 -25.19 5.54
N ASP A 251 15.70 -25.30 4.84
CA ASP A 251 15.73 -25.62 3.42
C ASP A 251 14.74 -24.72 2.68
N ASP A 252 15.29 -23.90 1.78
CA ASP A 252 14.68 -22.98 0.82
C ASP A 252 14.75 -21.46 1.15
N LEU A 253 15.90 -20.99 1.65
CA LEU A 253 16.35 -19.66 1.27
C LEU A 253 16.88 -19.75 -0.16
N ASP A 254 16.03 -19.44 -1.13
CA ASP A 254 16.42 -19.20 -2.53
C ASP A 254 17.40 -18.01 -2.54
N ILE A 255 18.68 -18.30 -2.33
CA ILE A 255 19.77 -17.36 -2.57
C ILE A 255 19.75 -17.08 -4.06
N LEU A 256 19.57 -15.82 -4.43
CA LEU A 256 19.72 -15.37 -5.81
C LEU A 256 21.08 -15.82 -6.33
N PRO A 257 21.17 -16.49 -7.50
CA PRO A 257 22.47 -16.78 -8.11
C PRO A 257 23.24 -15.46 -8.31
N GLU A 258 24.50 -15.43 -7.92
CA GLU A 258 25.40 -14.27 -7.99
C GLU A 258 25.72 -13.77 -9.41
N GLU A 259 25.05 -14.27 -10.46
CA GLU A 259 25.35 -13.94 -11.85
C GLU A 259 24.08 -13.54 -12.61
N ASP A 260 23.59 -12.34 -12.44
CA ASP A 260 23.03 -11.51 -13.51
C ASP A 260 22.63 -10.11 -13.03
N HIS A 261 23.54 -9.16 -13.07
CA HIS A 261 23.30 -7.75 -12.72
C HIS A 261 22.42 -6.99 -13.72
N THR A 262 21.85 -7.65 -14.73
CA THR A 262 21.01 -7.05 -15.78
C THR A 262 19.53 -7.30 -15.62
N MET A 263 19.13 -8.23 -14.74
CA MET A 263 17.74 -8.61 -14.54
C MET A 263 17.10 -7.80 -13.42
N THR A 264 16.01 -7.13 -13.71
CA THR A 264 15.23 -6.46 -12.65
C THR A 264 14.54 -7.52 -11.78
N LYS A 265 14.27 -7.18 -10.51
CA LYS A 265 13.51 -8.03 -9.59
C LYS A 265 12.16 -8.46 -10.19
N MET A 266 11.58 -7.62 -11.05
CA MET A 266 10.35 -7.89 -11.79
C MET A 266 10.54 -8.99 -12.83
N ASP A 267 11.62 -8.94 -13.62
CA ASP A 267 11.93 -9.94 -14.65
C ASP A 267 12.21 -11.32 -14.01
N TYR A 268 12.84 -11.33 -12.83
CA TYR A 268 13.05 -12.56 -12.05
C TYR A 268 11.73 -13.19 -11.61
N TRP A 269 10.80 -12.37 -11.12
CA TRP A 269 9.50 -12.85 -10.65
C TRP A 269 8.58 -13.25 -11.82
N GLU A 270 8.62 -12.53 -12.95
CA GLU A 270 7.91 -12.95 -14.16
C GLU A 270 8.39 -14.34 -14.64
N ARG A 271 9.70 -14.59 -14.63
CA ARG A 271 10.24 -15.92 -14.95
C ARG A 271 9.77 -16.98 -13.96
N LYS A 272 9.77 -16.69 -12.67
CA LYS A 272 9.34 -17.65 -11.63
C LYS A 272 7.85 -17.96 -11.70
N ILE A 273 7.00 -16.98 -12.05
CA ILE A 273 5.55 -17.16 -12.26
C ILE A 273 5.29 -17.95 -13.57
N LEU A 274 6.09 -17.73 -14.60
CA LEU A 274 5.98 -18.42 -15.89
C LEU A 274 6.63 -19.81 -15.89
N ASP A 275 7.41 -20.16 -14.86
CA ASP A 275 7.99 -21.50 -14.73
C ASP A 275 6.88 -22.50 -14.38
N MET A 276 6.40 -23.20 -15.40
CA MET A 276 5.38 -24.24 -15.33
C MET A 276 5.93 -25.59 -14.85
N THR A 277 7.16 -25.63 -14.31
CA THR A 277 7.76 -26.89 -13.84
C THR A 277 7.17 -27.33 -12.51
N LEU A 278 7.23 -28.64 -12.23
CA LEU A 278 6.76 -29.25 -10.96
C LEU A 278 7.57 -28.78 -9.71
N ARG A 279 8.62 -27.98 -9.90
CA ARG A 279 9.38 -27.35 -8.81
C ARG A 279 8.76 -26.04 -8.34
N ASN A 280 7.84 -25.45 -9.12
CA ASN A 280 7.12 -24.26 -8.70
C ASN A 280 6.13 -24.64 -7.59
N THR A 281 6.36 -24.15 -6.39
CA THR A 281 5.52 -24.42 -5.20
C THR A 281 4.06 -24.00 -5.40
N LEU A 282 3.78 -23.02 -6.27
CA LEU A 282 2.42 -22.60 -6.65
C LEU A 282 1.63 -23.67 -7.42
N LEU A 283 2.31 -24.67 -8.01
CA LEU A 283 1.67 -25.77 -8.73
C LEU A 283 1.50 -27.04 -7.89
N ARG A 284 2.11 -27.11 -6.70
CA ARG A 284 2.01 -28.29 -5.81
C ARG A 284 0.65 -28.47 -5.13
N ASP A 285 -0.12 -27.41 -4.94
CA ASP A 285 -1.39 -27.44 -4.20
C ASP A 285 -2.62 -27.92 -5.00
N ARG A 286 -2.45 -28.38 -6.24
CA ARG A 286 -3.56 -28.89 -7.07
C ARG A 286 -3.67 -30.41 -7.16
N LYS A 287 -3.06 -31.18 -6.26
CA LYS A 287 -3.25 -32.64 -6.19
C LYS A 287 -3.62 -33.10 -4.78
N SER A 288 -4.81 -32.82 -4.37
CA SER A 288 -5.56 -33.66 -3.43
C SER A 288 -7.05 -33.30 -3.51
N VAL A 289 -7.72 -33.87 -4.46
CA VAL A 289 -9.11 -34.33 -4.41
C VAL A 289 -9.13 -35.67 -5.14
#